data_207d7b0b9559937e3e768b26028c9005
#
_entry.id   207d7b0b9559937e3e768b26028c9005
#
_cell.length_a   1.000
_cell.length_b   1.000
_cell.length_c   1.000
_cell.angle_alpha   90.00
_cell.angle_beta   90.00
_cell.angle_gamma   90.00
#
_symmetry.space_group_name_H-M   'P 1'
#
loop_
_entity.id
_entity.type
_entity.pdbx_description
1 polymer ?
#
loop_
_entity_poly.entity_id
_entity_poly.type
_entity_poly.pdbx_seq_one_letter_code
_entity_poly.pdbx_strand_id
1 'polypeptide(L)'
;MRESKRETALLVASSSRILPDFKKSVKLKYVKLGYHYLITHGMYLFLSPLVVLIAAQLSTFSLKDVYDIWANLQYNLVSVIICSTLLVFLSTLYVMTRPRPVYLVDFSCYKPEESRKCTKTVFMDHSRASGFFTDENLDFQRKILQRSGLGETTYLPEAVLSIPPNPSMKEARKEAEAVMFGAIDELIAKTSVKPKDIGILIVNCSLFCPTPSLSAMIINHYKLRGNIKSYNLGGMGCSAGIVSIDLAQELLQLHPNSYALVVSMENITLNWYAGNDRSKLVSNCLFRMGGAAILLSNKTSDRRRSKYRLVHTVRTNKGADDKCFSCVTQEEDDNGKVGVTLSKDLMAVAGDALKTNITTLGPLVLPTSEQLLFFGTLVGKKLFKMKIKPYIPDFKLAFEHFCIHAGGRAVLDELEKNLKLSTWHMEPSRMTLYRFGNTSSSSLWYELAYTEAKGRMKKGDRTWQIAFGSGFKCNSAVWKALRTINPAKEKNPWIDEIHQFPVDVPRISAI
;
A
#
# COMPACT_ATOMS: atom_id res chain seq x y z
N MET A 1 8.71 40.46 -37.96
CA MET A 1 7.86 40.05 -36.81
C MET A 1 6.64 39.16 -37.17
N ARG A 2 6.10 39.21 -38.40
CA ARG A 2 5.04 38.30 -38.86
C ARG A 2 5.57 36.94 -39.39
N GLU A 3 6.77 36.88 -39.97
CA GLU A 3 7.38 35.64 -40.44
C GLU A 3 7.88 34.74 -39.32
N SER A 4 8.51 35.32 -38.28
CA SER A 4 8.98 34.57 -37.08
C SER A 4 7.81 33.89 -36.32
N LYS A 5 6.62 34.51 -36.32
CA LYS A 5 5.42 33.87 -35.73
C LYS A 5 4.83 32.74 -36.59
N ARG A 6 5.06 32.75 -37.89
CA ARG A 6 4.61 31.68 -38.81
C ARG A 6 5.55 30.48 -38.73
N GLU A 7 6.86 30.70 -38.63
CA GLU A 7 7.83 29.62 -38.45
C GLU A 7 7.67 28.90 -37.09
N THR A 8 7.44 29.69 -36.00
CA THR A 8 7.19 29.11 -34.68
C THR A 8 5.87 28.32 -34.64
N ALA A 9 4.83 28.79 -35.36
CA ALA A 9 3.56 28.07 -35.47
C ALA A 9 3.67 26.82 -36.32
N LEU A 10 4.51 26.80 -37.35
CA LEU A 10 4.81 25.63 -38.18
C LEU A 10 5.69 24.60 -37.44
N LEU A 11 6.64 25.06 -36.63
CA LEU A 11 7.45 24.16 -35.77
C LEU A 11 6.61 23.54 -34.65
N VAL A 12 5.70 24.28 -34.03
CA VAL A 12 4.76 23.77 -33.03
C VAL A 12 3.74 22.81 -33.69
N ALA A 13 3.29 23.09 -34.91
CA ALA A 13 2.39 22.19 -35.65
C ALA A 13 3.10 20.92 -36.17
N SER A 14 4.42 20.97 -36.43
CA SER A 14 5.19 19.79 -36.84
C SER A 14 5.63 18.89 -35.68
N SER A 15 5.77 19.45 -34.47
CA SER A 15 6.06 18.66 -33.25
C SER A 15 4.82 17.97 -32.68
N SER A 16 3.62 18.36 -33.11
CA SER A 16 2.37 17.68 -32.77
C SER A 16 2.06 16.45 -33.66
N ARG A 17 2.97 16.06 -34.54
CA ARG A 17 2.89 14.75 -35.22
C ARG A 17 3.29 13.65 -34.26
N ILE A 18 2.42 13.40 -33.29
CA ILE A 18 1.72 12.13 -33.25
C ILE A 18 2.67 10.98 -33.00
N LEU A 19 3.14 10.88 -31.77
CA LEU A 19 3.19 9.55 -31.18
C LEU A 19 1.73 9.06 -31.11
N PRO A 20 1.42 7.83 -31.62
CA PRO A 20 0.07 7.30 -31.54
C PRO A 20 -0.43 7.42 -30.11
N ASP A 21 -1.67 7.86 -29.95
CA ASP A 21 -2.30 8.03 -28.65
C ASP A 21 -2.40 6.69 -27.92
N PHE A 22 -1.34 6.32 -27.24
CA PHE A 22 -1.25 5.11 -26.43
C PHE A 22 -2.27 5.08 -25.29
N LYS A 23 -2.95 6.22 -25.01
CA LYS A 23 -4.02 6.30 -24.03
C LYS A 23 -5.27 5.49 -24.39
N LYS A 24 -5.52 5.25 -25.69
CA LYS A 24 -6.66 4.46 -26.17
C LYS A 24 -6.36 2.98 -26.41
N SER A 25 -5.13 2.56 -26.35
CA SER A 25 -4.72 1.17 -26.59
C SER A 25 -4.84 0.33 -25.31
N VAL A 26 -6.10 -0.03 -24.98
CA VAL A 26 -6.41 -1.11 -24.01
C VAL A 26 -5.62 -2.40 -24.35
N LYS A 27 -5.26 -2.58 -25.61
CA LYS A 27 -4.48 -3.71 -26.13
C LYS A 27 -3.07 -3.80 -25.55
N LEU A 28 -2.36 -2.67 -25.34
CA LEU A 28 -0.97 -2.70 -24.87
C LEU A 28 -0.83 -3.09 -23.40
N LYS A 29 -1.80 -2.73 -22.57
CA LYS A 29 -1.82 -3.11 -21.14
C LYS A 29 -2.04 -4.63 -20.99
N TYR A 30 -2.95 -5.19 -21.79
CA TYR A 30 -3.18 -6.64 -21.80
C TYR A 30 -2.04 -7.40 -22.47
N VAL A 31 -1.38 -6.83 -23.48
CA VAL A 31 -0.17 -7.39 -24.09
C VAL A 31 0.99 -7.39 -23.06
N LYS A 32 1.21 -6.31 -22.31
CA LYS A 32 2.22 -6.28 -21.25
C LYS A 32 1.90 -7.24 -20.11
N LEU A 33 0.64 -7.34 -19.69
CA LEU A 33 0.20 -8.30 -18.68
C LEU A 33 0.34 -9.74 -19.19
N GLY A 34 -0.04 -10.00 -20.44
CA GLY A 34 0.16 -11.27 -21.11
C GLY A 34 1.64 -11.64 -21.28
N TYR A 35 2.48 -10.68 -21.64
CA TYR A 35 3.93 -10.86 -21.72
C TYR A 35 4.55 -11.13 -20.33
N HIS A 36 4.16 -10.38 -19.32
CA HIS A 36 4.62 -10.63 -17.97
C HIS A 36 4.15 -12.00 -17.45
N TYR A 37 2.90 -12.36 -17.73
CA TYR A 37 2.37 -13.69 -17.39
C TYR A 37 3.08 -14.80 -18.17
N LEU A 38 3.35 -14.57 -19.46
CA LEU A 38 4.07 -15.52 -20.34
C LEU A 38 5.53 -15.69 -19.89
N ILE A 39 6.22 -14.61 -19.53
CA ILE A 39 7.58 -14.67 -19.01
C ILE A 39 7.61 -15.35 -17.64
N THR A 40 6.65 -15.02 -16.74
CA THR A 40 6.61 -15.56 -15.38
C THR A 40 6.11 -17.01 -15.35
N HIS A 41 5.21 -17.38 -16.25
CA HIS A 41 4.57 -18.69 -16.29
C HIS A 41 4.80 -19.45 -17.61
N GLY A 42 5.60 -18.90 -18.52
CA GLY A 42 5.85 -19.47 -19.84
C GLY A 42 6.39 -20.91 -19.74
N MET A 43 7.25 -21.16 -18.78
CA MET A 43 7.77 -22.50 -18.52
C MET A 43 6.65 -23.49 -18.13
N TYR A 44 5.67 -23.05 -17.33
CA TYR A 44 4.50 -23.90 -16.99
C TYR A 44 3.57 -24.10 -18.17
N LEU A 45 3.38 -23.07 -19.01
CA LEU A 45 2.56 -23.15 -20.23
C LEU A 45 3.19 -24.07 -21.28
N PHE A 46 4.52 -24.09 -21.41
CA PHE A 46 5.24 -25.01 -22.31
C PHE A 46 5.39 -26.41 -21.74
N LEU A 47 5.61 -26.54 -20.42
CA LEU A 47 5.76 -27.83 -19.77
C LEU A 47 4.42 -28.53 -19.54
N SER A 48 3.30 -27.82 -19.35
CA SER A 48 2.01 -28.46 -19.10
C SER A 48 1.52 -29.34 -20.26
N PRO A 49 1.58 -28.94 -21.56
CA PRO A 49 1.26 -29.84 -22.66
C PRO A 49 2.24 -31.03 -22.75
N LEU A 50 3.52 -30.77 -22.49
CA LEU A 50 4.54 -31.83 -22.47
C LEU A 50 4.30 -32.83 -21.36
N VAL A 51 3.97 -32.36 -20.14
CA VAL A 51 3.62 -33.22 -18.99
C VAL A 51 2.34 -34.01 -19.29
N VAL A 52 1.33 -33.40 -19.92
CA VAL A 52 0.10 -34.10 -20.31
C VAL A 52 0.40 -35.17 -21.37
N LEU A 53 1.23 -34.87 -22.39
CA LEU A 53 1.66 -35.83 -23.38
C LEU A 53 2.46 -36.98 -22.77
N ILE A 54 3.41 -36.67 -21.89
CA ILE A 54 4.19 -37.68 -21.17
C ILE A 54 3.28 -38.52 -20.25
N ALA A 55 2.35 -37.91 -19.52
CA ALA A 55 1.40 -38.61 -18.67
C ALA A 55 0.46 -39.50 -19.48
N ALA A 56 -0.03 -39.03 -20.64
CA ALA A 56 -0.85 -39.82 -21.54
C ALA A 56 -0.07 -41.00 -22.13
N GLN A 57 1.19 -40.79 -22.52
CA GLN A 57 2.06 -41.85 -22.96
C GLN A 57 2.38 -42.83 -21.84
N LEU A 58 2.75 -42.35 -20.63
CA LEU A 58 3.02 -43.20 -19.48
C LEU A 58 1.79 -44.00 -19.05
N SER A 59 0.56 -43.53 -19.26
CA SER A 59 -0.66 -44.27 -18.96
C SER A 59 -0.88 -45.48 -19.86
N THR A 60 -0.23 -45.50 -21.04
CA THR A 60 -0.28 -46.62 -21.99
C THR A 60 0.89 -47.60 -21.85
N PHE A 61 1.89 -47.25 -20.98
CA PHE A 61 3.05 -48.11 -20.75
C PHE A 61 2.74 -49.28 -19.83
N SER A 62 3.13 -50.46 -20.26
CA SER A 62 3.21 -51.65 -19.41
C SER A 62 4.51 -51.64 -18.60
N LEU A 63 4.58 -52.44 -17.52
CA LEU A 63 5.82 -52.62 -16.76
C LEU A 63 6.98 -53.13 -17.63
N LYS A 64 6.66 -53.84 -18.70
CA LYS A 64 7.63 -54.35 -19.66
C LYS A 64 8.25 -53.22 -20.49
N ASP A 65 7.45 -52.28 -20.93
CA ASP A 65 7.92 -51.10 -21.70
C ASP A 65 8.84 -50.20 -20.89
N VAL A 66 8.53 -50.06 -19.57
CA VAL A 66 9.40 -49.32 -18.63
C VAL A 66 10.75 -50.04 -18.46
N TYR A 67 10.74 -51.37 -18.38
CA TYR A 67 11.97 -52.14 -18.28
C TYR A 67 12.80 -52.06 -19.59
N ASP A 68 12.16 -52.15 -20.75
CA ASP A 68 12.81 -52.03 -22.08
C ASP A 68 13.41 -50.62 -22.30
N ILE A 69 12.73 -49.56 -21.86
CA ILE A 69 13.28 -48.19 -21.87
C ILE A 69 14.49 -48.10 -20.94
N TRP A 70 14.39 -48.64 -19.70
CA TRP A 70 15.49 -48.68 -18.76
C TRP A 70 16.70 -49.39 -19.29
N ALA A 71 16.51 -50.58 -19.88
CA ALA A 71 17.56 -51.35 -20.50
C ALA A 71 18.22 -50.60 -21.70
N ASN A 72 17.41 -49.96 -22.56
CA ASN A 72 17.92 -49.14 -23.67
C ASN A 72 18.68 -47.89 -23.17
N LEU A 73 18.21 -47.23 -22.11
CA LEU A 73 18.91 -46.09 -21.53
C LEU A 73 20.25 -46.48 -20.90
N GLN A 74 20.32 -47.66 -20.32
CA GLN A 74 21.51 -48.17 -19.64
C GLN A 74 22.67 -48.46 -20.62
N TYR A 75 22.33 -48.81 -21.87
CA TYR A 75 23.31 -49.08 -22.95
C TYR A 75 23.62 -47.83 -23.83
N ASN A 76 22.91 -46.70 -23.64
CA ASN A 76 23.13 -45.52 -24.44
C ASN A 76 23.69 -44.37 -23.56
N LEU A 77 24.99 -44.41 -23.31
CA LEU A 77 25.70 -43.43 -22.47
C LEU A 77 25.46 -41.97 -22.91
N VAL A 78 25.37 -41.72 -24.24
CA VAL A 78 25.13 -40.37 -24.80
C VAL A 78 23.76 -39.86 -24.38
N SER A 79 22.72 -40.69 -24.49
CA SER A 79 21.35 -40.28 -24.07
C SER A 79 21.26 -40.03 -22.57
N VAL A 80 21.92 -40.82 -21.75
CA VAL A 80 21.98 -40.60 -20.27
C VAL A 80 22.65 -39.29 -19.95
N ILE A 81 23.78 -38.99 -20.59
CA ILE A 81 24.50 -37.71 -20.38
C ILE A 81 23.65 -36.53 -20.81
N ILE A 82 23.00 -36.59 -21.99
CA ILE A 82 22.14 -35.49 -22.49
C ILE A 82 20.93 -35.27 -21.55
N CYS A 83 20.21 -36.34 -21.16
CA CYS A 83 19.06 -36.23 -20.27
C CYS A 83 19.44 -35.70 -18.88
N SER A 84 20.54 -36.19 -18.30
CA SER A 84 21.02 -35.73 -17.00
C SER A 84 21.46 -34.25 -17.04
N THR A 85 22.19 -33.87 -18.08
CA THR A 85 22.62 -32.46 -18.29
C THR A 85 21.41 -31.55 -18.45
N LEU A 86 20.43 -31.94 -19.25
CA LEU A 86 19.19 -31.19 -19.44
C LEU A 86 18.39 -31.06 -18.13
N LEU A 87 18.27 -32.14 -17.36
CA LEU A 87 17.61 -32.14 -16.07
C LEU A 87 18.31 -31.20 -15.07
N VAL A 88 19.62 -31.26 -14.98
CA VAL A 88 20.43 -30.37 -14.12
C VAL A 88 20.26 -28.92 -14.59
N PHE A 89 20.35 -28.68 -15.89
CA PHE A 89 20.15 -27.33 -16.45
C PHE A 89 18.76 -26.76 -16.14
N LEU A 90 17.70 -27.51 -16.40
CA LEU A 90 16.31 -27.09 -16.13
C LEU A 90 16.06 -26.90 -14.64
N SER A 91 16.58 -27.78 -13.81
CA SER A 91 16.48 -27.66 -12.35
C SER A 91 17.20 -26.43 -11.84
N THR A 92 18.41 -26.18 -12.35
CA THR A 92 19.20 -24.99 -12.00
C THR A 92 18.49 -23.72 -12.45
N LEU A 93 18.00 -23.70 -13.69
CA LEU A 93 17.23 -22.58 -14.24
C LEU A 93 15.98 -22.31 -13.38
N TYR A 94 15.23 -23.33 -13.01
CA TYR A 94 14.06 -23.22 -12.14
C TYR A 94 14.41 -22.64 -10.77
N VAL A 95 15.48 -23.13 -10.13
CA VAL A 95 15.92 -22.63 -8.82
C VAL A 95 16.40 -21.18 -8.90
N MET A 96 17.13 -20.83 -9.98
CA MET A 96 17.66 -19.48 -10.17
C MET A 96 16.57 -18.47 -10.54
N THR A 97 15.54 -18.85 -11.28
CA THR A 97 14.46 -17.96 -11.73
C THR A 97 13.34 -17.82 -10.70
N ARG A 98 13.31 -18.71 -9.69
CA ARG A 98 12.27 -18.69 -8.67
C ARG A 98 12.35 -17.41 -7.82
N PRO A 99 11.26 -16.61 -7.75
CA PRO A 99 11.23 -15.41 -6.92
C PRO A 99 11.48 -15.75 -5.44
N ARG A 100 12.35 -14.99 -4.82
CA ARG A 100 12.63 -15.15 -3.38
C ARG A 100 11.42 -14.74 -2.57
N PRO A 101 10.98 -15.54 -1.60
CA PRO A 101 9.88 -15.16 -0.73
C PRO A 101 10.28 -13.96 0.13
N VAL A 102 9.37 -13.00 0.27
CA VAL A 102 9.53 -11.86 1.17
C VAL A 102 8.64 -12.07 2.39
N TYR A 103 9.26 -12.07 3.55
CA TYR A 103 8.62 -12.25 4.83
C TYR A 103 8.52 -10.93 5.58
N LEU A 104 7.36 -10.64 6.15
CA LEU A 104 7.18 -9.63 7.16
C LEU A 104 7.55 -10.27 8.50
N VAL A 105 8.72 -9.90 9.02
CA VAL A 105 9.21 -10.44 10.32
C VAL A 105 8.31 -9.93 11.43
N ASP A 106 8.21 -8.62 11.55
CA ASP A 106 7.29 -7.92 12.46
C ASP A 106 7.13 -6.45 12.01
N PHE A 107 6.22 -5.74 12.67
CA PHE A 107 6.02 -4.32 12.50
C PHE A 107 5.66 -3.68 13.86
N SER A 108 5.81 -2.37 13.92
CA SER A 108 5.42 -1.56 15.08
C SER A 108 4.74 -0.28 14.60
N CYS A 109 3.82 0.22 15.41
CA CYS A 109 3.13 1.48 15.17
C CYS A 109 3.39 2.41 16.35
N TYR A 110 3.84 3.62 16.05
CA TYR A 110 4.09 4.63 17.08
C TYR A 110 2.78 5.05 17.75
N LYS A 111 2.71 4.95 19.07
CA LYS A 111 1.64 5.51 19.91
C LYS A 111 2.18 6.77 20.55
N PRO A 112 1.69 7.97 20.17
CA PRO A 112 2.13 9.21 20.80
C PRO A 112 1.82 9.27 22.29
N GLU A 113 2.53 10.12 23.01
CA GLU A 113 2.34 10.36 24.43
C GLU A 113 0.97 11.01 24.70
N GLU A 114 0.42 10.80 25.89
CA GLU A 114 -0.88 11.35 26.32
C GLU A 114 -0.92 12.88 26.26
N SER A 115 0.21 13.56 26.48
CA SER A 115 0.35 15.01 26.35
C SER A 115 0.03 15.56 24.96
N ARG A 116 0.10 14.70 23.94
CA ARG A 116 -0.20 15.03 22.53
C ARG A 116 -1.63 14.67 22.11
N LYS A 117 -2.44 14.25 23.07
CA LYS A 117 -3.83 13.90 22.84
C LYS A 117 -4.65 15.14 22.49
N CYS A 118 -5.42 15.05 21.44
CA CYS A 118 -6.25 16.13 20.93
C CYS A 118 -7.70 15.64 20.76
N THR A 119 -8.57 16.07 21.68
CA THR A 119 -10.02 15.90 21.55
C THR A 119 -10.56 16.87 20.52
N LYS A 120 -11.78 16.65 20.05
CA LYS A 120 -12.46 17.62 19.13
C LYS A 120 -12.62 18.98 19.80
N THR A 121 -12.88 19.02 21.10
CA THR A 121 -12.99 20.28 21.88
C THR A 121 -11.64 20.99 21.90
N VAL A 122 -10.56 20.30 22.31
CA VAL A 122 -9.20 20.85 22.31
C VAL A 122 -8.83 21.38 20.92
N PHE A 123 -9.11 20.62 19.84
CA PHE A 123 -8.86 21.07 18.48
C PHE A 123 -9.57 22.40 18.18
N MET A 124 -10.86 22.51 18.50
CA MET A 124 -11.64 23.72 18.23
C MET A 124 -11.20 24.92 19.07
N ASP A 125 -10.85 24.68 20.33
CA ASP A 125 -10.39 25.74 21.23
C ASP A 125 -9.02 26.28 20.78
N HIS A 126 -8.09 25.40 20.38
CA HIS A 126 -6.81 25.80 19.81
C HIS A 126 -6.98 26.52 18.47
N SER A 127 -7.87 26.02 17.59
CA SER A 127 -8.15 26.70 16.33
C SER A 127 -8.68 28.11 16.54
N ARG A 128 -9.57 28.31 17.52
CA ARG A 128 -10.09 29.63 17.88
C ARG A 128 -8.99 30.51 18.50
N ALA A 129 -8.25 29.99 19.46
CA ALA A 129 -7.20 30.73 20.18
C ALA A 129 -6.00 31.10 19.27
N SER A 130 -5.78 30.37 18.17
CA SER A 130 -4.73 30.70 17.20
C SER A 130 -4.95 32.02 16.48
N GLY A 131 -6.20 32.48 16.36
CA GLY A 131 -6.56 33.73 15.67
C GLY A 131 -6.42 33.70 14.14
N PHE A 132 -6.14 32.54 13.53
CA PHE A 132 -5.93 32.43 12.07
C PHE A 132 -7.22 32.27 11.27
N PHE A 133 -8.28 31.78 11.89
CA PHE A 133 -9.51 31.36 11.20
C PHE A 133 -10.66 32.32 11.46
N THR A 134 -11.45 32.58 10.42
CA THR A 134 -12.73 33.30 10.56
C THR A 134 -13.77 32.43 11.28
N ASP A 135 -14.78 33.06 11.89
CA ASP A 135 -15.86 32.33 12.57
C ASP A 135 -16.59 31.35 11.66
N GLU A 136 -16.78 31.72 10.40
CA GLU A 136 -17.39 30.83 9.38
C GLU A 136 -16.53 29.58 9.13
N ASN A 137 -15.21 29.73 9.12
CA ASN A 137 -14.28 28.63 8.92
C ASN A 137 -14.08 27.79 10.17
N LEU A 138 -14.19 28.37 11.35
CA LEU A 138 -14.28 27.62 12.61
C LEU A 138 -15.56 26.76 12.63
N ASP A 139 -16.69 27.31 12.18
CA ASP A 139 -17.94 26.54 12.07
C ASP A 139 -17.82 25.40 11.02
N PHE A 140 -17.17 25.69 9.89
CA PHE A 140 -16.87 24.67 8.88
C PHE A 140 -16.00 23.55 9.44
N GLN A 141 -14.91 23.85 10.12
CA GLN A 141 -14.03 22.84 10.75
C GLN A 141 -14.79 21.99 11.76
N ARG A 142 -15.65 22.60 12.60
CA ARG A 142 -16.51 21.89 13.55
C ARG A 142 -17.41 20.88 12.85
N LYS A 143 -18.08 21.29 11.76
CA LYS A 143 -18.95 20.41 10.96
C LYS A 143 -18.17 19.24 10.34
N ILE A 144 -16.94 19.52 9.83
CA ILE A 144 -16.07 18.46 9.30
C ILE A 144 -15.68 17.47 10.40
N LEU A 145 -15.23 17.94 11.55
CA LEU A 145 -14.84 17.08 12.68
C LEU A 145 -15.99 16.18 13.17
N GLN A 146 -17.21 16.71 13.26
CA GLN A 146 -18.39 15.93 13.63
C GLN A 146 -18.68 14.79 12.66
N ARG A 147 -18.39 14.98 11.36
CA ARG A 147 -18.65 14.02 10.28
C ARG A 147 -17.45 13.15 9.93
N SER A 148 -16.27 13.46 10.46
CA SER A 148 -15.00 12.85 10.09
C SER A 148 -14.89 11.36 10.43
N GLY A 149 -15.61 10.90 11.43
CA GLY A 149 -15.47 9.57 12.02
C GLY A 149 -14.34 9.49 13.07
N LEU A 150 -13.66 10.60 13.36
CA LEU A 150 -12.65 10.67 14.43
C LEU A 150 -13.32 10.66 15.80
N GLY A 151 -12.65 10.01 16.77
CA GLY A 151 -13.01 10.05 18.19
C GLY A 151 -12.34 11.19 18.94
N GLU A 152 -12.32 11.05 20.26
CA GLU A 152 -11.77 12.07 21.19
C GLU A 152 -10.31 11.77 21.60
N THR A 153 -9.70 10.74 21.03
CA THR A 153 -8.38 10.25 21.48
C THR A 153 -7.34 10.25 20.35
N THR A 154 -7.44 11.18 19.40
CA THR A 154 -6.44 11.37 18.34
C THR A 154 -5.26 12.21 18.82
N TYR A 155 -4.17 12.27 18.04
CA TYR A 155 -2.95 12.94 18.45
C TYR A 155 -2.50 13.98 17.42
N LEU A 156 -2.01 15.13 17.93
CA LEU A 156 -1.36 16.16 17.15
C LEU A 156 0.04 16.47 17.71
N PRO A 157 0.96 16.99 16.87
CA PRO A 157 2.27 17.42 17.34
C PRO A 157 2.15 18.58 18.34
N GLU A 158 3.08 18.66 19.29
CA GLU A 158 3.15 19.72 20.27
C GLU A 158 3.20 21.12 19.63
N ALA A 159 3.94 21.25 18.53
CA ALA A 159 4.06 22.51 17.78
C ALA A 159 2.73 23.01 17.21
N VAL A 160 1.78 22.12 16.93
CA VAL A 160 0.43 22.45 16.48
C VAL A 160 -0.48 22.76 17.66
N LEU A 161 -0.26 22.07 18.79
CA LEU A 161 -1.02 22.28 20.03
C LEU A 161 -0.55 23.52 20.84
N SER A 162 0.58 24.12 20.49
CA SER A 162 1.02 25.39 21.07
C SER A 162 0.14 26.56 20.61
N ILE A 163 0.04 27.59 21.43
CA ILE A 163 -0.71 28.81 21.13
C ILE A 163 0.26 30.01 21.20
N PRO A 164 0.56 30.67 20.06
CA PRO A 164 0.17 30.30 18.69
C PRO A 164 0.91 29.03 18.21
N PRO A 165 0.39 28.32 17.21
CA PRO A 165 1.08 27.21 16.57
C PRO A 165 2.45 27.61 16.03
N ASN A 166 3.44 26.73 16.19
CA ASN A 166 4.83 26.94 15.77
C ASN A 166 5.26 25.97 14.65
N PRO A 167 4.81 26.15 13.39
CA PRO A 167 5.14 25.25 12.29
C PRO A 167 6.55 25.53 11.74
N SER A 168 7.58 25.26 12.53
CA SER A 168 8.98 25.47 12.12
C SER A 168 9.64 24.16 11.64
N MET A 169 10.70 24.30 10.83
CA MET A 169 11.54 23.15 10.42
C MET A 169 12.13 22.39 11.61
N LYS A 170 12.45 23.08 12.69
CA LYS A 170 12.98 22.48 13.92
C LYS A 170 11.94 21.59 14.58
N GLU A 171 10.72 22.07 14.73
CA GLU A 171 9.63 21.31 15.35
C GLU A 171 9.17 20.15 14.45
N ALA A 172 9.16 20.35 13.14
CA ALA A 172 8.88 19.27 12.19
C ALA A 172 9.91 18.13 12.25
N ARG A 173 11.20 18.46 12.47
CA ARG A 173 12.24 17.44 12.70
C ARG A 173 12.01 16.71 14.01
N LYS A 174 11.65 17.40 15.09
CA LYS A 174 11.32 16.77 16.39
C LYS A 174 10.13 15.79 16.25
N GLU A 175 9.08 16.20 15.52
CA GLU A 175 7.96 15.32 15.22
C GLU A 175 8.44 14.07 14.48
N ALA A 176 9.23 14.26 13.39
CA ALA A 176 9.74 13.15 12.60
C ALA A 176 10.63 12.21 13.42
N GLU A 177 11.52 12.74 14.26
CA GLU A 177 12.36 11.97 15.17
C GLU A 177 11.51 11.14 16.13
N ALA A 178 10.57 11.77 16.83
CA ALA A 178 9.71 11.08 17.78
C ALA A 178 8.93 9.92 17.14
N VAL A 179 8.35 10.15 15.96
CA VAL A 179 7.55 9.15 15.26
C VAL A 179 8.42 8.02 14.72
N MET A 180 9.49 8.35 14.00
CA MET A 180 10.35 7.35 13.37
C MET A 180 11.11 6.53 14.39
N PHE A 181 11.77 7.20 15.35
CA PHE A 181 12.59 6.51 16.33
C PHE A 181 11.73 5.70 17.29
N GLY A 182 10.59 6.25 17.75
CA GLY A 182 9.68 5.49 18.60
C GLY A 182 9.14 4.21 17.95
N ALA A 183 8.82 4.26 16.64
CA ALA A 183 8.41 3.07 15.91
C ALA A 183 9.58 2.08 15.70
N ILE A 184 10.78 2.57 15.36
CA ILE A 184 11.95 1.72 15.12
C ILE A 184 12.43 1.06 16.42
N ASP A 185 12.48 1.80 17.52
CA ASP A 185 12.92 1.28 18.83
C ASP A 185 12.03 0.11 19.28
N GLU A 186 10.71 0.28 19.15
CA GLU A 186 9.77 -0.80 19.46
C GLU A 186 9.97 -2.00 18.52
N LEU A 187 10.18 -1.77 17.22
CA LEU A 187 10.42 -2.84 16.25
C LEU A 187 11.70 -3.61 16.55
N ILE A 188 12.79 -2.91 16.89
CA ILE A 188 14.06 -3.51 17.29
C ILE A 188 13.88 -4.34 18.56
N ALA A 189 13.17 -3.81 19.55
CA ALA A 189 12.88 -4.53 20.80
C ALA A 189 12.08 -5.82 20.56
N LYS A 190 11.10 -5.79 19.63
CA LYS A 190 10.27 -6.96 19.26
C LYS A 190 11.05 -8.01 18.47
N THR A 191 11.93 -7.59 17.57
CA THR A 191 12.59 -8.49 16.60
C THR A 191 13.99 -8.91 17.02
N SER A 192 14.63 -8.16 17.94
CA SER A 192 16.04 -8.30 18.33
C SER A 192 17.02 -8.24 17.15
N VAL A 193 16.62 -7.63 16.04
CA VAL A 193 17.48 -7.44 14.86
C VAL A 193 18.44 -6.28 15.15
N LYS A 194 19.73 -6.53 14.93
CA LYS A 194 20.75 -5.50 15.12
C LYS A 194 20.65 -4.46 14.00
N PRO A 195 20.70 -3.15 14.30
CA PRO A 195 20.65 -2.10 13.29
C PRO A 195 21.66 -2.28 12.13
N LYS A 196 22.85 -2.78 12.43
CA LYS A 196 23.91 -3.07 11.44
C LYS A 196 23.57 -4.20 10.46
N ASP A 197 22.58 -5.07 10.77
CA ASP A 197 22.16 -6.15 9.89
C ASP A 197 21.17 -5.66 8.82
N ILE A 198 20.60 -4.46 8.99
CA ILE A 198 19.68 -3.85 8.02
C ILE A 198 20.47 -3.41 6.79
N GLY A 199 20.08 -3.94 5.62
CA GLY A 199 20.75 -3.69 4.35
C GLY A 199 20.05 -2.67 3.47
N ILE A 200 18.76 -2.51 3.66
CA ILE A 200 17.89 -1.65 2.87
C ILE A 200 17.04 -0.81 3.84
N LEU A 201 17.00 0.49 3.61
CA LEU A 201 16.17 1.43 4.35
C LEU A 201 15.31 2.22 3.37
N ILE A 202 14.00 2.18 3.55
CA ILE A 202 13.05 2.95 2.75
C ILE A 202 12.18 3.76 3.70
N VAL A 203 12.26 5.09 3.59
CA VAL A 203 11.43 6.01 4.38
C VAL A 203 10.44 6.66 3.45
N ASN A 204 9.17 6.68 3.82
CA ASN A 204 8.17 7.44 3.10
C ASN A 204 7.52 8.49 4.00
N CYS A 205 7.53 9.71 3.48
CA CYS A 205 6.84 10.88 4.03
C CYS A 205 6.56 11.82 2.85
N SER A 206 5.31 12.10 2.57
CA SER A 206 4.95 12.80 1.34
C SER A 206 5.20 14.29 1.42
N LEU A 207 4.97 14.89 2.57
CA LEU A 207 4.88 16.34 2.74
C LEU A 207 6.06 16.93 3.54
N PHE A 208 7.09 16.14 3.84
CA PHE A 208 8.30 16.62 4.51
C PHE A 208 9.55 15.91 3.98
N CYS A 209 10.29 16.62 3.13
CA CYS A 209 11.52 16.14 2.51
C CYS A 209 12.72 17.06 2.85
N PRO A 210 13.20 17.03 4.10
CA PRO A 210 14.28 17.91 4.55
C PRO A 210 15.66 17.49 4.04
N THR A 211 16.63 18.39 4.15
CA THR A 211 18.08 18.11 4.00
C THR A 211 18.77 18.36 5.35
N PRO A 212 19.49 17.40 5.98
CA PRO A 212 19.58 15.98 5.59
C PRO A 212 18.24 15.26 5.59
N SER A 213 18.15 14.18 4.77
CA SER A 213 16.92 13.42 4.58
C SER A 213 16.50 12.65 5.82
N LEU A 214 15.23 12.24 5.88
CA LEU A 214 14.70 11.41 6.98
C LEU A 214 15.46 10.07 7.09
N SER A 215 15.84 9.45 5.96
CA SER A 215 16.67 8.25 6.01
C SER A 215 18.07 8.53 6.58
N ALA A 216 18.66 9.68 6.26
CA ALA A 216 19.95 10.08 6.84
C ALA A 216 19.87 10.30 8.35
N MET A 217 18.74 10.82 8.86
CA MET A 217 18.50 10.95 10.29
C MET A 217 18.47 9.58 10.99
N ILE A 218 17.80 8.59 10.40
CA ILE A 218 17.76 7.20 10.91
C ILE A 218 19.16 6.57 10.87
N ILE A 219 19.87 6.70 9.73
CA ILE A 219 21.23 6.16 9.59
C ILE A 219 22.15 6.73 10.64
N ASN A 220 22.08 8.05 10.87
CA ASN A 220 22.90 8.71 11.88
C ASN A 220 22.54 8.29 13.30
N HIS A 221 21.25 8.22 13.64
CA HIS A 221 20.79 7.86 15.00
C HIS A 221 21.18 6.43 15.37
N TYR A 222 20.89 5.46 14.51
CA TYR A 222 21.13 4.04 14.77
C TYR A 222 22.52 3.55 14.34
N LYS A 223 23.37 4.44 13.80
CA LYS A 223 24.71 4.10 13.30
C LYS A 223 24.68 2.90 12.35
N LEU A 224 23.78 2.97 11.37
CA LEU A 224 23.62 1.92 10.37
C LEU A 224 24.90 1.75 9.55
N ARG A 225 25.01 0.62 8.85
CA ARG A 225 26.23 0.31 8.07
C ARG A 225 26.41 1.27 6.90
N GLY A 226 27.67 1.60 6.55
CA GLY A 226 27.98 2.60 5.52
C GLY A 226 27.60 2.20 4.08
N ASN A 227 27.38 0.90 3.82
CA ASN A 227 26.95 0.39 2.52
C ASN A 227 25.42 0.11 2.44
N ILE A 228 24.65 0.68 3.37
CA ILE A 228 23.17 0.56 3.34
C ILE A 228 22.58 1.23 2.11
N LYS A 229 21.58 0.62 1.53
CA LYS A 229 20.79 1.20 0.44
C LYS A 229 19.63 1.97 1.04
N SER A 230 19.68 3.29 0.93
CA SER A 230 18.67 4.16 1.54
C SER A 230 17.87 4.94 0.49
N TYR A 231 16.57 5.01 0.69
CA TYR A 231 15.62 5.68 -0.19
C TYR A 231 14.66 6.54 0.64
N ASN A 232 14.29 7.71 0.08
CA ASN A 232 13.22 8.54 0.60
C ASN A 232 12.16 8.67 -0.49
N LEU A 233 10.91 8.28 -0.20
CA LEU A 233 9.79 8.42 -1.09
C LEU A 233 8.97 9.63 -0.65
N GLY A 234 9.17 10.76 -1.32
CA GLY A 234 8.42 11.99 -1.14
C GLY A 234 7.31 12.14 -2.16
N GLY A 235 6.27 12.94 -1.87
CA GLY A 235 5.21 13.27 -2.82
C GLY A 235 4.34 12.12 -3.31
N MET A 236 4.38 10.95 -2.65
CA MET A 236 3.67 9.74 -3.11
C MET A 236 2.26 9.60 -2.52
N GLY A 237 1.90 10.44 -1.55
CA GLY A 237 0.62 10.42 -0.86
C GLY A 237 0.46 9.22 0.08
N CYS A 238 -0.76 9.03 0.58
CA CYS A 238 -1.05 8.01 1.60
C CYS A 238 -0.80 6.57 1.14
N SER A 239 -0.69 6.30 -0.16
CA SER A 239 -0.33 4.97 -0.69
C SER A 239 1.17 4.68 -0.66
N ALA A 240 2.01 5.62 -0.23
CA ALA A 240 3.46 5.49 -0.19
C ALA A 240 3.94 4.29 0.64
N GLY A 241 3.21 3.92 1.69
CA GLY A 241 3.51 2.72 2.48
C GLY A 241 3.53 1.46 1.63
N ILE A 242 2.51 1.22 0.81
CA ILE A 242 2.47 0.05 -0.10
C ILE A 242 3.50 0.17 -1.22
N VAL A 243 3.73 1.38 -1.77
CA VAL A 243 4.80 1.61 -2.75
C VAL A 243 6.16 1.26 -2.16
N SER A 244 6.40 1.59 -0.87
CA SER A 244 7.61 1.22 -0.15
C SER A 244 7.77 -0.29 0.04
N ILE A 245 6.68 -1.00 0.32
CA ILE A 245 6.69 -2.48 0.42
C ILE A 245 7.04 -3.11 -0.94
N ASP A 246 6.46 -2.60 -2.03
CA ASP A 246 6.74 -3.08 -3.38
C ASP A 246 8.20 -2.82 -3.77
N LEU A 247 8.73 -1.62 -3.52
CA LEU A 247 10.14 -1.31 -3.71
C LEU A 247 11.05 -2.21 -2.87
N ALA A 248 10.70 -2.44 -1.61
CA ALA A 248 11.44 -3.36 -0.74
C ALA A 248 11.43 -4.79 -1.29
N GLN A 249 10.29 -5.25 -1.82
CA GLN A 249 10.18 -6.56 -2.49
C GLN A 249 11.14 -6.66 -3.68
N GLU A 250 11.16 -5.66 -4.56
CA GLU A 250 12.06 -5.63 -5.73
C GLU A 250 13.54 -5.66 -5.29
N LEU A 251 13.91 -4.83 -4.32
CA LEU A 251 15.28 -4.77 -3.80
C LEU A 251 15.70 -6.07 -3.11
N LEU A 252 14.79 -6.74 -2.41
CA LEU A 252 15.05 -8.03 -1.78
C LEU A 252 15.19 -9.17 -2.82
N GLN A 253 14.65 -9.04 -4.05
CA GLN A 253 14.98 -9.99 -5.13
C GLN A 253 16.44 -9.86 -5.55
N LEU A 254 16.97 -8.63 -5.60
CA LEU A 254 18.35 -8.35 -6.02
C LEU A 254 19.38 -8.65 -4.92
N HIS A 255 19.00 -8.49 -3.65
CA HIS A 255 19.90 -8.63 -2.50
C HIS A 255 19.51 -9.81 -1.62
N PRO A 256 20.14 -11.00 -1.78
CA PRO A 256 19.85 -12.18 -0.98
C PRO A 256 20.24 -11.98 0.48
N ASN A 257 19.60 -12.75 1.36
CA ASN A 257 19.89 -12.80 2.79
C ASN A 257 19.92 -11.43 3.48
N SER A 258 18.98 -10.56 3.13
CA SER A 258 18.94 -9.17 3.57
C SER A 258 17.70 -8.84 4.38
N TYR A 259 17.83 -7.83 5.24
CA TYR A 259 16.71 -7.14 5.88
C TYR A 259 16.44 -5.82 5.16
N ALA A 260 15.16 -5.51 4.97
CA ALA A 260 14.69 -4.21 4.56
C ALA A 260 13.83 -3.60 5.67
N LEU A 261 14.21 -2.42 6.13
CA LEU A 261 13.42 -1.61 7.06
C LEU A 261 12.64 -0.58 6.25
N VAL A 262 11.32 -0.64 6.35
CA VAL A 262 10.42 0.37 5.80
C VAL A 262 9.89 1.21 6.95
N VAL A 263 9.93 2.54 6.82
CA VAL A 263 9.40 3.47 7.81
C VAL A 263 8.40 4.39 7.12
N SER A 264 7.17 4.35 7.60
CA SER A 264 6.04 5.11 7.06
C SER A 264 5.58 6.14 8.07
N MET A 265 5.57 7.41 7.69
CA MET A 265 5.04 8.51 8.50
C MET A 265 4.48 9.64 7.62
N GLU A 266 3.80 10.57 8.24
CA GLU A 266 3.53 11.89 7.65
C GLU A 266 3.86 12.97 8.69
N ASN A 267 4.28 14.15 8.21
CA ASN A 267 4.59 15.29 9.05
C ASN A 267 3.39 16.24 9.10
N ILE A 268 2.86 16.46 10.28
CA ILE A 268 1.71 17.33 10.50
C ILE A 268 2.14 18.77 10.76
N THR A 269 3.26 18.96 11.45
CA THR A 269 3.73 20.28 11.92
C THR A 269 3.84 21.29 10.77
N LEU A 270 4.59 20.97 9.70
CA LEU A 270 4.76 21.89 8.57
C LEU A 270 3.56 21.94 7.62
N ASN A 271 2.65 20.99 7.73
CA ASN A 271 1.48 20.89 6.86
C ASN A 271 0.20 21.37 7.53
N TRP A 272 0.34 21.96 8.72
CA TRP A 272 -0.75 22.65 9.40
C TRP A 272 -1.09 23.94 8.63
N TYR A 273 -2.23 23.94 7.97
CA TYR A 273 -2.67 25.07 7.18
C TYR A 273 -3.28 26.16 8.06
N ALA A 274 -2.66 27.34 8.09
CA ALA A 274 -3.08 28.50 8.87
C ALA A 274 -3.77 29.56 8.01
N GLY A 275 -4.67 29.16 7.11
CA GLY A 275 -5.41 30.02 6.20
C GLY A 275 -6.91 29.71 6.19
N ASN A 276 -7.63 30.32 5.26
CA ASN A 276 -9.09 30.30 5.23
C ASN A 276 -9.71 29.66 3.97
N ASP A 277 -8.91 28.95 3.17
CA ASP A 277 -9.41 28.14 2.05
C ASP A 277 -10.00 26.82 2.58
N ARG A 278 -11.32 26.65 2.42
CA ARG A 278 -12.05 25.46 2.90
C ARG A 278 -11.54 24.15 2.33
N SER A 279 -11.02 24.15 1.09
CA SER A 279 -10.48 22.94 0.46
C SER A 279 -9.25 22.41 1.20
N LYS A 280 -8.45 23.30 1.80
CA LYS A 280 -7.24 23.02 2.57
C LYS A 280 -7.51 22.77 4.05
N LEU A 281 -8.59 23.35 4.61
CA LEU A 281 -8.97 23.15 6.02
C LEU A 281 -9.41 21.72 6.34
N VAL A 282 -9.90 20.98 5.35
CA VAL A 282 -10.31 19.57 5.53
C VAL A 282 -9.12 18.72 5.98
N SER A 283 -7.92 18.99 5.47
CA SER A 283 -6.71 18.25 5.86
C SER A 283 -6.38 18.41 7.35
N ASN A 284 -6.48 19.64 7.89
CA ASN A 284 -6.28 19.90 9.33
C ASN A 284 -7.24 19.06 10.21
N CYS A 285 -8.48 18.90 9.76
CA CYS A 285 -9.51 18.17 10.50
C CYS A 285 -9.26 16.65 10.50
N LEU A 286 -8.62 16.08 9.48
CA LEU A 286 -8.51 14.63 9.29
C LEU A 286 -7.13 14.06 9.65
N PHE A 287 -6.04 14.75 9.26
CA PHE A 287 -4.69 14.24 9.46
C PHE A 287 -4.26 14.28 10.92
N ARG A 288 -3.59 13.22 11.35
CA ARG A 288 -3.14 13.04 12.72
C ARG A 288 -1.73 12.46 12.77
N MET A 289 -1.05 12.71 13.88
CA MET A 289 0.30 12.23 14.13
C MET A 289 0.33 10.71 14.29
N GLY A 290 1.21 10.04 13.55
CA GLY A 290 1.42 8.61 13.62
C GLY A 290 2.48 8.12 12.64
N GLY A 291 2.94 6.90 12.84
CA GLY A 291 3.92 6.26 11.98
C GLY A 291 4.08 4.78 12.27
N ALA A 292 4.73 4.08 11.37
CA ALA A 292 4.99 2.65 11.50
C ALA A 292 6.37 2.29 10.97
N ALA A 293 7.01 1.31 11.60
CA ALA A 293 8.24 0.69 11.15
C ALA A 293 7.98 -0.79 10.85
N ILE A 294 8.46 -1.28 9.71
CA ILE A 294 8.17 -2.59 9.16
C ILE A 294 9.48 -3.28 8.80
N LEU A 295 9.70 -4.49 9.31
CA LEU A 295 10.89 -5.27 9.00
C LEU A 295 10.55 -6.40 8.03
N LEU A 296 11.11 -6.32 6.84
CA LEU A 296 11.02 -7.34 5.82
C LEU A 296 12.32 -8.14 5.73
N SER A 297 12.22 -9.41 5.36
CA SER A 297 13.34 -10.32 5.17
C SER A 297 13.11 -11.27 3.99
N ASN A 298 14.17 -11.59 3.27
CA ASN A 298 14.18 -12.70 2.32
C ASN A 298 15.04 -13.91 2.81
N LYS A 299 15.43 -13.89 4.09
CA LYS A 299 16.20 -14.99 4.70
C LYS A 299 15.29 -16.19 4.97
N THR A 300 15.67 -17.35 4.51
CA THR A 300 14.90 -18.60 4.73
C THR A 300 14.77 -18.92 6.22
N SER A 301 15.79 -18.61 7.02
CA SER A 301 15.81 -18.78 8.48
C SER A 301 14.68 -18.01 9.18
N ASP A 302 14.28 -16.86 8.62
CA ASP A 302 13.27 -16.00 9.22
C ASP A 302 11.84 -16.48 8.99
N ARG A 303 11.62 -17.44 8.10
CA ARG A 303 10.28 -17.95 7.78
C ARG A 303 9.47 -18.37 9.00
N ARG A 304 10.12 -19.03 9.98
CA ARG A 304 9.43 -19.55 11.17
C ARG A 304 9.03 -18.46 12.17
N ARG A 305 9.86 -17.41 12.29
CA ARG A 305 9.61 -16.30 13.23
C ARG A 305 8.75 -15.20 12.64
N SER A 306 8.65 -15.11 11.31
CA SER A 306 7.88 -14.06 10.61
C SER A 306 6.38 -14.24 10.82
N LYS A 307 5.68 -13.12 10.88
CA LYS A 307 4.22 -13.07 10.99
C LYS A 307 3.53 -13.38 9.67
N TYR A 308 4.00 -12.75 8.59
CA TYR A 308 3.34 -12.84 7.28
C TYR A 308 4.36 -13.10 6.17
N ARG A 309 3.84 -13.57 5.04
CA ARG A 309 4.53 -13.61 3.75
C ARG A 309 3.81 -12.70 2.78
N LEU A 310 4.56 -11.85 2.09
CA LEU A 310 4.03 -11.08 0.97
C LEU A 310 3.71 -12.02 -0.19
N VAL A 311 2.49 -11.91 -0.72
CA VAL A 311 2.00 -12.77 -1.81
C VAL A 311 1.97 -11.99 -3.11
N HIS A 312 1.32 -10.82 -3.10
CA HIS A 312 1.20 -9.96 -4.28
C HIS A 312 1.28 -8.49 -3.88
N THR A 313 1.83 -7.67 -4.77
CA THR A 313 1.67 -6.22 -4.79
C THR A 313 1.09 -5.81 -6.14
N VAL A 314 0.17 -4.86 -6.13
CA VAL A 314 -0.44 -4.30 -7.35
C VAL A 314 -0.42 -2.79 -7.26
N ARG A 315 0.26 -2.14 -8.20
CA ARG A 315 0.29 -0.68 -8.32
C ARG A 315 -0.61 -0.20 -9.44
N THR A 316 -1.38 0.83 -9.16
CA THR A 316 -2.19 1.57 -10.14
C THR A 316 -1.90 3.04 -10.02
N ASN A 317 -1.45 3.67 -11.08
CA ASN A 317 -1.19 5.09 -11.16
C ASN A 317 -2.07 5.70 -12.26
N LYS A 318 -2.84 6.71 -11.91
CA LYS A 318 -3.75 7.46 -12.79
C LYS A 318 -3.22 8.87 -13.10
N GLY A 319 -2.00 9.20 -12.69
CA GLY A 319 -1.42 10.54 -12.82
C GLY A 319 -1.21 11.05 -14.24
N ALA A 320 -1.42 10.22 -15.26
CA ALA A 320 -1.43 10.66 -16.65
C ALA A 320 -2.73 11.37 -17.07
N ASP A 321 -3.76 11.33 -16.22
CA ASP A 321 -5.01 12.04 -16.41
C ASP A 321 -5.01 13.30 -15.52
N ASP A 322 -5.25 14.46 -16.12
CA ASP A 322 -5.13 15.75 -15.44
C ASP A 322 -6.11 15.90 -14.26
N LYS A 323 -7.33 15.37 -14.41
CA LYS A 323 -8.32 15.35 -13.33
C LYS A 323 -7.87 14.49 -12.15
N CYS A 324 -7.24 13.36 -12.43
CA CYS A 324 -6.67 12.47 -11.42
C CYS A 324 -5.42 13.10 -10.79
N PHE A 325 -4.58 13.76 -11.58
CA PHE A 325 -3.37 14.42 -11.11
C PHE A 325 -3.70 15.57 -10.13
N SER A 326 -4.64 16.43 -10.49
CA SER A 326 -5.04 17.61 -9.70
C SER A 326 -6.00 17.29 -8.54
N CYS A 327 -6.33 16.01 -8.32
CA CYS A 327 -7.32 15.59 -7.32
C CYS A 327 -6.88 15.88 -5.87
N VAL A 328 -5.57 15.78 -5.60
CA VAL A 328 -4.94 16.09 -4.31
C VAL A 328 -3.63 16.81 -4.59
N THR A 329 -3.56 18.08 -4.28
CA THR A 329 -2.40 18.93 -4.54
C THR A 329 -1.94 19.68 -3.29
N GLN A 330 -0.64 19.88 -3.16
CA GLN A 330 -0.06 20.81 -2.20
C GLN A 330 0.25 22.10 -2.94
N GLU A 331 -0.38 23.18 -2.53
CA GLU A 331 -0.30 24.47 -3.22
C GLU A 331 -0.55 25.62 -2.24
N GLU A 332 -0.15 26.82 -2.64
CA GLU A 332 -0.42 28.06 -1.91
C GLU A 332 -1.86 28.51 -2.12
N ASP A 333 -2.41 29.20 -1.13
CA ASP A 333 -3.65 29.98 -1.28
C ASP A 333 -3.34 31.39 -1.80
N ASP A 334 -4.39 32.20 -2.02
CA ASP A 334 -4.27 33.58 -2.49
C ASP A 334 -3.43 34.49 -1.55
N ASN A 335 -3.17 34.06 -0.32
CA ASN A 335 -2.34 34.72 0.68
C ASN A 335 -0.93 34.12 0.81
N GLY A 336 -0.54 33.21 -0.10
CA GLY A 336 0.76 32.54 -0.09
C GLY A 336 0.92 31.50 1.01
N LYS A 337 -0.18 31.00 1.62
CA LYS A 337 -0.11 29.95 2.65
C LYS A 337 -0.28 28.58 2.03
N VAL A 338 0.72 27.73 2.22
CA VAL A 338 0.74 26.36 1.72
C VAL A 338 -0.26 25.48 2.47
N GLY A 339 -1.03 24.70 1.74
CA GLY A 339 -1.94 23.69 2.27
C GLY A 339 -2.17 22.57 1.28
N VAL A 340 -2.85 21.51 1.73
CA VAL A 340 -3.21 20.37 0.89
C VAL A 340 -4.67 20.46 0.50
N THR A 341 -4.91 20.70 -0.79
CA THR A 341 -6.24 20.76 -1.38
C THR A 341 -6.77 19.36 -1.66
N LEU A 342 -8.00 19.09 -1.23
CA LEU A 342 -8.75 17.88 -1.56
C LEU A 342 -9.90 18.26 -2.50
N SER A 343 -9.83 17.81 -3.75
CA SER A 343 -10.83 18.08 -4.79
C SER A 343 -12.18 17.42 -4.47
N LYS A 344 -13.27 18.02 -4.91
CA LYS A 344 -14.61 17.43 -4.88
C LYS A 344 -14.71 16.13 -5.69
N ASP A 345 -13.85 15.96 -6.68
CA ASP A 345 -13.78 14.78 -7.54
C ASP A 345 -13.09 13.57 -6.89
N LEU A 346 -12.53 13.75 -5.69
CA LEU A 346 -11.74 12.73 -4.98
C LEU A 346 -12.43 11.35 -4.96
N MET A 347 -13.72 11.32 -4.66
CA MET A 347 -14.48 10.06 -4.54
C MET A 347 -14.63 9.36 -5.90
N ALA A 348 -14.91 10.11 -6.96
CA ALA A 348 -15.04 9.55 -8.32
C ALA A 348 -13.71 9.03 -8.85
N VAL A 349 -12.63 9.79 -8.62
CA VAL A 349 -11.26 9.41 -9.00
C VAL A 349 -10.79 8.18 -8.22
N ALA A 350 -11.05 8.12 -6.91
CA ALA A 350 -10.74 6.96 -6.08
C ALA A 350 -11.49 5.70 -6.55
N GLY A 351 -12.78 5.83 -6.90
CA GLY A 351 -13.58 4.74 -7.44
C GLY A 351 -13.03 4.18 -8.76
N ASP A 352 -12.60 5.05 -9.70
CA ASP A 352 -11.99 4.61 -10.97
C ASP A 352 -10.61 3.98 -10.75
N ALA A 353 -9.79 4.54 -9.86
CA ALA A 353 -8.50 3.95 -9.50
C ALA A 353 -8.65 2.58 -8.82
N LEU A 354 -9.63 2.44 -7.91
CA LEU A 354 -10.00 1.15 -7.30
C LEU A 354 -10.38 0.13 -8.36
N LYS A 355 -11.32 0.48 -9.24
CA LYS A 355 -11.76 -0.41 -10.32
C LYS A 355 -10.59 -0.91 -11.17
N THR A 356 -9.64 -0.04 -11.48
CA THR A 356 -8.44 -0.42 -12.22
C THR A 356 -7.56 -1.37 -11.42
N ASN A 357 -7.38 -1.11 -10.12
CA ASN A 357 -6.57 -1.93 -9.23
C ASN A 357 -7.16 -3.33 -9.06
N ILE A 358 -8.45 -3.45 -8.73
CA ILE A 358 -9.12 -4.74 -8.53
C ILE A 358 -9.20 -5.57 -9.82
N THR A 359 -9.27 -4.93 -11.00
CA THR A 359 -9.21 -5.63 -12.28
C THR A 359 -7.86 -6.32 -12.51
N THR A 360 -6.79 -5.75 -11.95
CA THR A 360 -5.45 -6.34 -12.01
C THR A 360 -5.24 -7.37 -10.90
N LEU A 361 -5.75 -7.09 -9.70
CA LEU A 361 -5.60 -7.96 -8.52
C LEU A 361 -6.48 -9.22 -8.62
N GLY A 362 -7.71 -9.08 -9.12
CA GLY A 362 -8.71 -10.16 -9.15
C GLY A 362 -8.18 -11.49 -9.70
N PRO A 363 -7.60 -11.53 -10.90
CA PRO A 363 -7.04 -12.76 -11.48
C PRO A 363 -5.94 -13.42 -10.65
N LEU A 364 -5.28 -12.67 -9.76
CA LEU A 364 -4.18 -13.18 -8.93
C LEU A 364 -4.66 -13.83 -7.63
N VAL A 365 -5.86 -13.49 -7.16
CA VAL A 365 -6.29 -13.82 -5.80
C VAL A 365 -7.64 -14.51 -5.70
N LEU A 366 -8.54 -14.23 -6.66
CA LEU A 366 -9.90 -14.78 -6.65
C LEU A 366 -9.91 -16.27 -6.98
N PRO A 367 -10.84 -17.05 -6.42
CA PRO A 367 -11.10 -18.42 -6.83
C PRO A 367 -11.46 -18.48 -8.33
N THR A 368 -11.16 -19.62 -8.98
CA THR A 368 -11.44 -19.82 -10.41
C THR A 368 -12.91 -19.65 -10.75
N SER A 369 -13.84 -20.00 -9.86
CA SER A 369 -15.27 -19.78 -10.02
C SER A 369 -15.63 -18.30 -10.22
N GLU A 370 -15.07 -17.41 -9.39
CA GLU A 370 -15.27 -15.96 -9.50
C GLU A 370 -14.64 -15.40 -10.79
N GLN A 371 -13.47 -15.91 -11.16
CA GLN A 371 -12.80 -15.52 -12.40
C GLN A 371 -13.63 -15.90 -13.64
N LEU A 372 -14.20 -17.13 -13.65
CA LEU A 372 -15.05 -17.61 -14.74
C LEU A 372 -16.35 -16.80 -14.84
N LEU A 373 -17.00 -16.47 -13.71
CA LEU A 373 -18.18 -15.61 -13.68
C LEU A 373 -17.88 -14.21 -14.22
N PHE A 374 -16.77 -13.62 -13.79
CA PHE A 374 -16.33 -12.32 -14.27
C PHE A 374 -16.06 -12.37 -15.79
N PHE A 375 -15.31 -13.37 -16.24
CA PHE A 375 -14.99 -13.55 -17.66
C PHE A 375 -16.25 -13.80 -18.49
N GLY A 376 -17.16 -14.66 -18.03
CA GLY A 376 -18.43 -14.95 -18.70
C GLY A 376 -19.30 -13.72 -18.88
N THR A 377 -19.41 -12.88 -17.84
CA THR A 377 -20.15 -11.59 -17.94
C THR A 377 -19.46 -10.60 -18.87
N LEU A 378 -18.14 -10.58 -18.91
CA LEU A 378 -17.36 -9.70 -19.80
C LEU A 378 -17.54 -10.13 -21.26
N VAL A 379 -17.49 -11.42 -21.55
CA VAL A 379 -17.74 -12.01 -22.88
C VAL A 379 -19.20 -11.76 -23.31
N GLY A 380 -20.17 -12.05 -22.43
CA GLY A 380 -21.59 -11.78 -22.69
C GLY A 380 -21.87 -10.33 -23.05
N LYS A 381 -21.22 -9.39 -22.35
CA LYS A 381 -21.37 -7.95 -22.62
C LYS A 381 -20.65 -7.48 -23.88
N LYS A 382 -19.41 -7.94 -24.12
CA LYS A 382 -18.59 -7.47 -25.25
C LYS A 382 -18.89 -8.19 -26.55
N LEU A 383 -19.06 -9.51 -26.51
CA LEU A 383 -19.23 -10.34 -27.69
C LEU A 383 -20.71 -10.43 -28.09
N PHE A 384 -21.58 -10.70 -27.11
CA PHE A 384 -23.02 -10.88 -27.37
C PHE A 384 -23.86 -9.62 -27.14
N LYS A 385 -23.21 -8.45 -26.83
CA LYS A 385 -23.88 -7.15 -26.59
C LYS A 385 -25.06 -7.22 -25.59
N MET A 386 -25.04 -8.21 -24.68
CA MET A 386 -26.07 -8.38 -23.70
C MET A 386 -26.11 -7.22 -22.68
N LYS A 387 -27.29 -6.74 -22.32
CA LYS A 387 -27.50 -5.68 -21.31
C LYS A 387 -27.36 -6.24 -19.89
N ILE A 388 -26.21 -6.86 -19.57
CA ILE A 388 -25.94 -7.43 -18.25
C ILE A 388 -25.23 -6.39 -17.38
N LYS A 389 -25.63 -6.26 -16.11
CA LYS A 389 -24.89 -5.44 -15.14
C LYS A 389 -23.47 -6.00 -14.97
N PRO A 390 -22.44 -5.14 -14.87
CA PRO A 390 -21.08 -5.62 -14.61
C PRO A 390 -21.05 -6.47 -13.34
N TYR A 391 -20.48 -7.67 -13.44
CA TYR A 391 -20.25 -8.50 -12.28
C TYR A 391 -19.10 -7.93 -11.44
N ILE A 392 -19.33 -7.74 -10.15
CA ILE A 392 -18.31 -7.36 -9.18
C ILE A 392 -17.99 -8.62 -8.39
N PRO A 393 -16.78 -9.18 -8.52
CA PRO A 393 -16.38 -10.38 -7.81
C PRO A 393 -16.44 -10.19 -6.29
N ASP A 394 -16.77 -11.25 -5.57
CA ASP A 394 -16.75 -11.23 -4.11
C ASP A 394 -15.36 -11.45 -3.54
N PHE A 395 -14.69 -10.36 -3.20
CA PHE A 395 -13.34 -10.40 -2.62
C PHE A 395 -13.29 -11.02 -1.22
N LYS A 396 -14.42 -11.19 -0.53
CA LYS A 396 -14.49 -11.91 0.75
C LYS A 396 -14.18 -13.40 0.62
N LEU A 397 -14.30 -13.96 -0.59
CA LEU A 397 -13.86 -15.32 -0.91
C LEU A 397 -12.33 -15.43 -1.08
N ALA A 398 -11.66 -14.30 -1.27
CA ALA A 398 -10.22 -14.24 -1.45
C ALA A 398 -9.48 -13.81 -0.18
N PHE A 399 -10.13 -13.07 0.71
CA PHE A 399 -9.49 -12.46 1.88
C PHE A 399 -10.35 -12.60 3.13
N GLU A 400 -9.73 -12.99 4.21
CA GLU A 400 -10.32 -13.02 5.54
C GLU A 400 -10.31 -11.63 6.20
N HIS A 401 -9.27 -10.81 5.92
CA HIS A 401 -9.07 -9.50 6.55
C HIS A 401 -8.83 -8.40 5.53
N PHE A 402 -9.34 -7.22 5.84
CA PHE A 402 -9.23 -6.03 5.01
C PHE A 402 -8.63 -4.89 5.84
N CYS A 403 -7.59 -4.26 5.31
CA CYS A 403 -7.01 -3.02 5.84
C CYS A 403 -7.15 -1.96 4.75
N ILE A 404 -8.14 -1.08 4.91
CA ILE A 404 -8.50 -0.06 3.94
C ILE A 404 -8.09 1.29 4.49
N HIS A 405 -7.17 1.97 3.80
CA HIS A 405 -6.63 3.25 4.23
C HIS A 405 -7.68 4.17 4.87
N ALA A 406 -7.46 4.51 6.12
CA ALA A 406 -8.33 5.35 6.96
C ALA A 406 -8.23 6.84 6.55
N GLY A 407 -8.43 7.12 5.26
CA GLY A 407 -8.31 8.46 4.70
C GLY A 407 -9.41 9.43 5.15
N GLY A 408 -10.57 8.90 5.53
CA GLY A 408 -11.73 9.63 6.01
C GLY A 408 -12.99 8.78 5.90
N ARG A 409 -14.02 9.13 6.66
CA ARG A 409 -15.26 8.35 6.73
C ARG A 409 -15.91 8.11 5.37
N ALA A 410 -16.02 9.16 4.54
CA ALA A 410 -16.66 9.04 3.23
C ALA A 410 -15.95 8.03 2.31
N VAL A 411 -14.62 7.96 2.37
CA VAL A 411 -13.83 6.98 1.61
C VAL A 411 -14.15 5.56 2.08
N LEU A 412 -14.22 5.33 3.39
CA LEU A 412 -14.54 4.03 3.96
C LEU A 412 -15.98 3.59 3.62
N ASP A 413 -16.95 4.53 3.68
CA ASP A 413 -18.35 4.24 3.34
C ASP A 413 -18.51 3.85 1.86
N GLU A 414 -17.81 4.54 0.95
CA GLU A 414 -17.85 4.23 -0.48
C GLU A 414 -17.20 2.87 -0.79
N LEU A 415 -16.10 2.53 -0.12
CA LEU A 415 -15.44 1.23 -0.29
C LEU A 415 -16.25 0.08 0.30
N GLU A 416 -16.89 0.27 1.45
CA GLU A 416 -17.82 -0.70 2.03
C GLU A 416 -18.92 -1.05 1.04
N LYS A 417 -19.52 -0.01 0.42
CA LYS A 417 -20.58 -0.16 -0.58
C LYS A 417 -20.08 -0.85 -1.85
N ASN A 418 -18.97 -0.38 -2.41
CA ASN A 418 -18.44 -0.87 -3.69
C ASN A 418 -17.93 -2.32 -3.61
N LEU A 419 -17.32 -2.71 -2.50
CA LEU A 419 -16.79 -4.05 -2.26
C LEU A 419 -17.79 -4.95 -1.51
N LYS A 420 -18.98 -4.44 -1.14
CA LYS A 420 -20.01 -5.14 -0.37
C LYS A 420 -19.44 -5.79 0.90
N LEU A 421 -18.57 -5.05 1.60
CA LEU A 421 -17.96 -5.51 2.84
C LEU A 421 -18.96 -5.43 4.00
N SER A 422 -18.83 -6.32 4.97
CA SER A 422 -19.62 -6.26 6.19
C SER A 422 -18.98 -5.29 7.21
N THR A 423 -19.73 -4.93 8.24
CA THR A 423 -19.22 -4.12 9.36
C THR A 423 -17.99 -4.75 10.01
N TRP A 424 -17.94 -6.08 10.11
CA TRP A 424 -16.81 -6.82 10.65
C TRP A 424 -15.54 -6.63 9.81
N HIS A 425 -15.64 -6.61 8.47
CA HIS A 425 -14.51 -6.37 7.58
C HIS A 425 -14.02 -4.91 7.63
N MET A 426 -14.96 -3.96 7.84
CA MET A 426 -14.67 -2.53 7.89
C MET A 426 -14.19 -2.06 9.27
N GLU A 427 -14.41 -2.86 10.30
CA GLU A 427 -14.13 -2.49 11.70
C GLU A 427 -12.69 -2.05 11.93
N PRO A 428 -11.63 -2.77 11.45
CA PRO A 428 -10.24 -2.33 11.65
C PRO A 428 -9.98 -0.93 11.12
N SER A 429 -10.48 -0.63 9.91
CA SER A 429 -10.28 0.68 9.28
C SER A 429 -11.08 1.79 9.95
N ARG A 430 -12.34 1.52 10.33
CA ARG A 430 -13.18 2.49 11.04
C ARG A 430 -12.65 2.80 12.43
N MET A 431 -12.21 1.78 13.17
CA MET A 431 -11.66 1.97 14.52
C MET A 431 -10.31 2.67 14.47
N THR A 432 -9.49 2.41 13.43
CA THR A 432 -8.23 3.13 13.23
C THR A 432 -8.49 4.61 12.94
N LEU A 433 -9.45 4.93 12.06
CA LEU A 433 -9.86 6.31 11.82
C LEU A 433 -10.36 6.98 13.11
N TYR A 434 -11.17 6.27 13.89
CA TYR A 434 -11.72 6.78 15.15
C TYR A 434 -10.63 7.08 16.16
N ARG A 435 -9.70 6.14 16.39
CA ARG A 435 -8.72 6.20 17.49
C ARG A 435 -7.47 7.00 17.15
N PHE A 436 -6.97 6.88 15.92
CA PHE A 436 -5.71 7.49 15.48
C PHE A 436 -5.89 8.56 14.41
N GLY A 437 -7.08 8.67 13.80
CA GLY A 437 -7.32 9.57 12.67
C GLY A 437 -6.61 9.11 11.40
N ASN A 438 -6.46 10.02 10.44
CA ASN A 438 -5.72 9.74 9.22
C ASN A 438 -4.21 9.95 9.46
N THR A 439 -3.48 8.88 9.68
CA THR A 439 -2.01 8.87 9.83
C THR A 439 -1.29 8.65 8.49
N SER A 440 -1.94 9.00 7.36
CA SER A 440 -1.41 8.85 6.02
C SER A 440 -1.00 7.40 5.69
N SER A 441 0.20 7.20 5.18
CA SER A 441 0.72 5.92 4.71
C SER A 441 0.89 4.85 5.79
N SER A 442 0.90 5.23 7.05
CA SER A 442 1.03 4.31 8.19
C SER A 442 -0.29 3.70 8.67
N SER A 443 -1.46 4.26 8.29
CA SER A 443 -2.78 3.83 8.79
C SER A 443 -3.04 2.32 8.63
N LEU A 444 -2.65 1.73 7.52
CA LEU A 444 -2.82 0.30 7.22
C LEU A 444 -2.18 -0.62 8.26
N TRP A 445 -1.09 -0.16 8.89
CA TRP A 445 -0.38 -0.92 9.91
C TRP A 445 -1.09 -0.87 11.25
N TYR A 446 -1.73 0.27 11.60
CA TYR A 446 -2.61 0.36 12.76
C TYR A 446 -3.85 -0.53 12.60
N GLU A 447 -4.37 -0.67 11.38
CA GLU A 447 -5.50 -1.57 11.05
C GLU A 447 -5.10 -3.04 11.20
N LEU A 448 -3.90 -3.39 10.72
CA LEU A 448 -3.36 -4.74 10.88
C LEU A 448 -3.10 -5.04 12.36
N ALA A 449 -2.54 -4.07 13.12
CA ALA A 449 -2.34 -4.16 14.56
C ALA A 449 -3.66 -4.33 15.32
N TYR A 450 -4.72 -3.63 14.90
CA TYR A 450 -6.08 -3.83 15.44
C TYR A 450 -6.56 -5.26 15.26
N THR A 451 -6.42 -5.80 14.04
CA THR A 451 -6.83 -7.17 13.71
C THR A 451 -6.05 -8.21 14.55
N GLU A 452 -4.74 -7.97 14.76
CA GLU A 452 -3.91 -8.80 15.66
C GLU A 452 -4.38 -8.69 17.11
N ALA A 453 -4.61 -7.46 17.62
CA ALA A 453 -5.04 -7.23 19.00
C ALA A 453 -6.41 -7.85 19.31
N LYS A 454 -7.31 -7.88 18.33
CA LYS A 454 -8.61 -8.59 18.42
C LYS A 454 -8.49 -10.13 18.38
N GLY A 455 -7.28 -10.68 18.21
CA GLY A 455 -7.07 -12.13 18.12
C GLY A 455 -7.72 -12.76 16.89
N ARG A 456 -7.98 -11.99 15.83
CA ARG A 456 -8.65 -12.47 14.63
C ARG A 456 -7.71 -13.19 13.67
N MET A 457 -6.39 -12.91 13.73
CA MET A 457 -5.41 -13.39 12.77
C MET A 457 -5.02 -14.86 13.01
N LYS A 458 -5.38 -15.74 12.09
CA LYS A 458 -5.07 -17.17 12.12
C LYS A 458 -4.03 -17.52 11.06
N LYS A 459 -3.29 -18.61 11.30
CA LYS A 459 -2.35 -19.15 10.31
C LYS A 459 -3.09 -19.51 9.02
N GLY A 460 -2.59 -19.00 7.91
CA GLY A 460 -3.16 -19.23 6.59
C GLY A 460 -4.02 -18.10 6.08
N ASP A 461 -4.58 -17.27 6.98
CA ASP A 461 -5.42 -16.13 6.61
C ASP A 461 -4.72 -15.20 5.63
N ARG A 462 -5.48 -14.63 4.72
CA ARG A 462 -5.02 -13.63 3.76
C ARG A 462 -5.58 -12.27 4.13
N THR A 463 -4.69 -11.29 4.16
CA THR A 463 -5.02 -9.89 4.43
C THR A 463 -4.78 -9.06 3.18
N TRP A 464 -5.76 -8.26 2.81
CA TRP A 464 -5.64 -7.27 1.76
C TRP A 464 -5.49 -5.87 2.35
N GLN A 465 -4.33 -5.27 2.13
CA GLN A 465 -4.09 -3.85 2.37
C GLN A 465 -4.32 -3.07 1.08
N ILE A 466 -5.16 -2.03 1.14
CA ILE A 466 -5.43 -1.14 0.01
C ILE A 466 -5.31 0.32 0.43
N ALA A 467 -4.54 1.08 -0.32
CA ALA A 467 -4.31 2.50 -0.07
C ALA A 467 -4.48 3.34 -1.32
N PHE A 468 -4.97 4.56 -1.10
CA PHE A 468 -5.07 5.62 -2.08
C PHE A 468 -4.04 6.70 -1.78
N GLY A 469 -3.60 7.41 -2.80
CA GLY A 469 -2.63 8.49 -2.63
C GLY A 469 -2.70 9.50 -3.76
N SER A 470 -2.16 10.70 -3.49
CA SER A 470 -2.07 11.78 -4.47
C SER A 470 -1.41 11.35 -5.78
N GLY A 471 -1.76 12.02 -6.86
CA GLY A 471 -1.15 11.83 -8.15
C GLY A 471 -1.87 11.03 -9.24
N PHE A 472 -3.05 10.41 -9.20
CA PHE A 472 -3.73 9.70 -8.14
C PHE A 472 -3.35 8.21 -8.20
N LYS A 473 -3.19 7.56 -7.06
CA LYS A 473 -2.74 6.16 -7.02
C LYS A 473 -3.70 5.30 -6.20
N CYS A 474 -3.83 4.02 -6.61
CA CYS A 474 -4.45 2.97 -5.80
C CYS A 474 -3.51 1.77 -5.80
N ASN A 475 -3.03 1.39 -4.63
CA ASN A 475 -2.06 0.30 -4.48
C ASN A 475 -2.57 -0.74 -3.51
N SER A 476 -2.26 -2.00 -3.79
CA SER A 476 -2.66 -3.16 -2.98
C SER A 476 -1.45 -4.00 -2.60
N ALA A 477 -1.46 -4.52 -1.37
CA ALA A 477 -0.57 -5.57 -0.91
C ALA A 477 -1.38 -6.72 -0.32
N VAL A 478 -1.00 -7.94 -0.65
CA VAL A 478 -1.63 -9.17 -0.17
C VAL A 478 -0.66 -9.94 0.70
N TRP A 479 -1.05 -10.16 1.93
CA TRP A 479 -0.27 -10.88 2.93
C TRP A 479 -0.92 -12.21 3.26
N LYS A 480 -0.10 -13.24 3.52
CA LYS A 480 -0.55 -14.52 4.07
C LYS A 480 0.07 -14.72 5.45
N ALA A 481 -0.77 -14.93 6.46
CA ALA A 481 -0.32 -15.21 7.82
C ALA A 481 0.42 -16.56 7.89
N LEU A 482 1.62 -16.54 8.42
CA LEU A 482 2.46 -17.73 8.58
C LEU A 482 2.21 -18.45 9.90
N ARG A 483 1.68 -17.75 10.88
CA ARG A 483 1.30 -18.24 12.20
C ARG A 483 0.03 -17.57 12.71
N THR A 484 -0.66 -18.21 13.62
CA THR A 484 -1.71 -17.57 14.42
C THR A 484 -1.07 -16.58 15.38
N ILE A 485 -1.59 -15.37 15.43
CA ILE A 485 -1.10 -14.31 16.31
C ILE A 485 -1.82 -14.40 17.65
N ASN A 486 -1.04 -14.49 18.73
CA ASN A 486 -1.58 -14.48 20.09
C ASN A 486 -1.50 -13.03 20.65
N PRO A 487 -2.63 -12.34 20.86
CA PRO A 487 -2.64 -10.95 21.32
C PRO A 487 -1.88 -10.74 22.64
N ALA A 488 -1.94 -11.69 23.55
CA ALA A 488 -1.28 -11.61 24.86
C ALA A 488 0.26 -11.56 24.79
N LYS A 489 0.84 -11.94 23.64
CA LYS A 489 2.30 -11.95 23.41
C LYS A 489 2.75 -10.80 22.52
N GLU A 490 1.81 -10.00 22.02
CA GLU A 490 2.11 -8.92 21.09
C GLU A 490 2.09 -7.56 21.81
N LYS A 491 3.13 -6.77 21.59
CA LYS A 491 3.12 -5.36 21.95
C LYS A 491 2.64 -4.56 20.75
N ASN A 492 1.54 -3.86 20.86
CA ASN A 492 1.01 -3.00 19.80
C ASN A 492 0.18 -1.86 20.42
N PRO A 493 -0.10 -0.79 19.67
CA PRO A 493 -0.73 0.42 20.22
C PRO A 493 -2.16 0.22 20.73
N TRP A 494 -2.80 -0.91 20.42
CA TRP A 494 -4.18 -1.21 20.79
C TRP A 494 -4.34 -2.05 22.07
N ILE A 495 -3.28 -2.77 22.49
CA ILE A 495 -3.41 -3.88 23.43
C ILE A 495 -4.05 -3.45 24.75
N ASP A 496 -3.70 -2.27 25.24
CA ASP A 496 -4.17 -1.76 26.52
C ASP A 496 -5.66 -1.36 26.50
N GLU A 497 -6.20 -1.05 25.33
CA GLU A 497 -7.54 -0.47 25.16
C GLU A 497 -8.43 -1.25 24.18
N ILE A 498 -7.95 -2.36 23.62
CA ILE A 498 -8.69 -3.14 22.60
C ILE A 498 -10.05 -3.64 23.08
N HIS A 499 -10.22 -3.85 24.39
CA HIS A 499 -11.47 -4.26 25.02
C HIS A 499 -12.57 -3.21 24.92
N GLN A 500 -12.23 -1.93 24.71
CA GLN A 500 -13.15 -0.82 24.54
C GLN A 500 -13.72 -0.74 23.12
N PHE A 501 -13.14 -1.48 22.16
CA PHE A 501 -13.53 -1.46 20.74
C PHE A 501 -14.28 -2.75 20.37
N PRO A 502 -15.17 -2.72 19.34
CA PRO A 502 -15.54 -1.54 18.56
C PRO A 502 -16.44 -0.57 19.34
N VAL A 503 -16.31 0.71 19.03
CA VAL A 503 -17.25 1.73 19.47
C VAL A 503 -18.26 2.01 18.37
N ASP A 504 -19.47 2.40 18.74
CA ASP A 504 -20.45 2.88 17.77
C ASP A 504 -20.11 4.30 17.34
N VAL A 505 -19.87 4.49 16.04
CA VAL A 505 -19.59 5.82 15.46
C VAL A 505 -20.87 6.32 14.79
N PRO A 506 -21.56 7.32 15.39
CA PRO A 506 -22.85 7.78 14.89
C PRO A 506 -22.81 8.15 13.40
N ARG A 507 -23.76 7.63 12.63
CA ARG A 507 -23.97 8.02 11.24
C ARG A 507 -24.76 9.33 11.22
N ILE A 508 -24.06 10.45 11.07
CA ILE A 508 -24.71 11.73 10.85
C ILE A 508 -25.13 11.77 9.39
N SER A 509 -26.44 11.75 9.15
CA SER A 509 -27.00 11.89 7.81
C SER A 509 -26.53 13.18 7.14
N ALA A 510 -26.26 13.10 5.83
CA ALA A 510 -26.06 14.28 5.03
C ALA A 510 -27.33 15.14 5.07
N ILE A 511 -27.20 16.39 5.50
CA ILE A 511 -28.23 17.41 5.33
C ILE A 511 -28.08 17.97 3.92
#